data_62629de46700797cbd7b49c515c77685
#
_entry.id   62629de46700797cbd7b49c515c77685
#
_cell.length_a   1.000
_cell.length_b   1.000
_cell.length_c   1.000
_cell.angle_alpha   90.00
_cell.angle_beta   90.00
_cell.angle_gamma   90.00
#
_symmetry.space_group_name_H-M   'P 1'
#
loop_
_entity.id
_entity.type
_entity.pdbx_description
1 polymer ?
#
loop_
_entity_poly.entity_id
_entity_poly.type
_entity_poly.pdbx_seq_one_letter_code
_entity_poly.pdbx_strand_id
1 'polypeptide(L)'
;MPDLLDQKIINAKTICRLCEGNNLDSVLDLTPTPLANEFVTSDLIKIDQPTFPLGLSLCEDCSHVQLKHVVNRNAMFTDYVYVSGTSKVFVEHFKNYAKQVLDTFKPEKHSLVIDIGSNDGTLLKFFRDAEYKVLGVDPAENIAKLANDSGIETLIDFFDSKLAEEIMINRGRAEVILANNVFAHIDNLSDVTVGIRDLLTEDGIFIFEVSYLKDVVEKNLFDTIYHEHLSYHSLKPLTKFFHRHGMKIIDAREVSSHGGSLRVTVQKASGKKAVRDTVDELLHAESELGLHKRQSIVSLADKIDVLKNELSQLLEEIKSK
;
A
#
# COMPACT_ATOMS: atom_id res chain seq x y z
N MET A 1 3.93 -5.90 30.50
CA MET A 1 4.10 -6.19 29.08
C MET A 1 3.37 -7.47 28.80
N PRO A 2 2.41 -7.53 27.86
CA PRO A 2 1.88 -8.80 27.43
C PRO A 2 3.02 -9.57 26.75
N ASP A 3 3.02 -10.88 26.93
CA ASP A 3 4.00 -11.81 26.38
C ASP A 3 3.93 -11.76 24.84
N LEU A 4 4.75 -10.93 24.20
CA LEU A 4 4.80 -10.71 22.75
C LEU A 4 5.25 -11.95 21.95
N LEU A 5 5.51 -13.05 22.65
CA LEU A 5 5.88 -14.35 22.09
C LEU A 5 4.67 -15.27 21.81
N ASP A 6 3.45 -14.75 21.92
CA ASP A 6 2.28 -15.55 21.55
C ASP A 6 2.32 -15.79 20.02
N GLN A 7 2.36 -17.05 19.59
CA GLN A 7 2.37 -17.51 18.18
C GLN A 7 1.22 -16.93 17.32
N LYS A 8 0.28 -16.19 17.93
CA LYS A 8 -0.82 -15.48 17.29
C LYS A 8 -0.42 -14.12 16.67
N ILE A 9 0.79 -13.59 16.96
CA ILE A 9 1.20 -12.27 16.47
C ILE A 9 1.77 -12.33 15.06
N ILE A 10 2.40 -13.45 14.66
CA ILE A 10 3.00 -13.62 13.34
C ILE A 10 2.57 -14.93 12.70
N ASN A 11 2.27 -14.90 11.41
CA ASN A 11 1.90 -16.05 10.62
C ASN A 11 2.74 -16.15 9.34
N ALA A 12 3.19 -17.36 8.99
CA ALA A 12 3.81 -17.59 7.70
C ALA A 12 2.74 -17.60 6.58
N LYS A 13 3.03 -16.93 5.47
CA LYS A 13 2.15 -16.89 4.30
C LYS A 13 2.53 -17.98 3.33
N THR A 14 1.64 -18.94 3.13
CA THR A 14 1.85 -20.12 2.27
C THR A 14 1.13 -20.03 0.92
N ILE A 15 0.33 -18.99 0.73
CA ILE A 15 -0.41 -18.72 -0.50
C ILE A 15 -0.15 -17.31 -1.00
N CYS A 16 -0.23 -17.11 -2.30
CA CYS A 16 -0.10 -15.81 -2.93
C CYS A 16 -1.32 -14.94 -2.63
N ARG A 17 -1.10 -13.68 -2.19
CA ARG A 17 -2.16 -12.71 -1.89
C ARG A 17 -2.98 -12.30 -3.12
N LEU A 18 -2.40 -12.36 -4.33
CA LEU A 18 -3.10 -11.97 -5.54
C LEU A 18 -3.76 -13.13 -6.27
N CYS A 19 -3.09 -14.27 -6.46
CA CYS A 19 -3.64 -15.37 -7.26
C CYS A 19 -4.11 -16.57 -6.45
N GLU A 20 -3.84 -16.58 -5.13
CA GLU A 20 -4.17 -17.70 -4.22
C GLU A 20 -3.42 -19.01 -4.53
N GLY A 21 -2.49 -18.97 -5.48
CA GLY A 21 -1.59 -20.10 -5.75
C GLY A 21 -0.61 -20.35 -4.60
N ASN A 22 -0.12 -21.56 -4.50
CA ASN A 22 0.82 -21.99 -3.45
C ASN A 22 2.26 -22.15 -3.93
N ASN A 23 2.54 -21.80 -5.19
CA ASN A 23 3.87 -21.90 -5.79
C ASN A 23 4.70 -20.64 -5.46
N LEU A 24 5.12 -20.55 -4.19
CA LEU A 24 5.89 -19.43 -3.66
C LEU A 24 7.37 -19.80 -3.52
N ASP A 25 8.25 -19.14 -4.26
CA ASP A 25 9.70 -19.29 -4.15
C ASP A 25 10.30 -18.20 -3.25
N SER A 26 11.19 -18.61 -2.33
CA SER A 26 11.95 -17.67 -1.49
C SER A 26 13.02 -16.98 -2.31
N VAL A 27 12.99 -15.63 -2.35
CA VAL A 27 13.89 -14.85 -3.20
C VAL A 27 14.78 -13.86 -2.42
N LEU A 28 14.42 -13.53 -1.19
CA LEU A 28 15.20 -12.66 -0.31
C LEU A 28 14.91 -13.01 1.15
N ASP A 29 15.96 -13.07 1.97
CA ASP A 29 15.88 -13.11 3.43
C ASP A 29 16.77 -12.01 4.02
N LEU A 30 16.17 -11.14 4.81
CA LEU A 30 16.85 -10.11 5.58
C LEU A 30 17.01 -10.55 7.04
N THR A 31 17.90 -9.90 7.76
CA THR A 31 18.00 -10.09 9.20
C THR A 31 16.67 -9.75 9.87
N PRO A 32 16.17 -10.58 10.81
CA PRO A 32 14.99 -10.24 11.58
C PRO A 32 15.12 -8.88 12.27
N THR A 33 14.08 -8.05 12.23
CA THR A 33 14.07 -6.70 12.81
C THR A 33 12.87 -6.51 13.74
N PRO A 34 12.92 -5.54 14.67
CA PRO A 34 11.71 -5.02 15.30
C PRO A 34 10.73 -4.46 14.27
N LEU A 35 9.49 -4.20 14.67
CA LEU A 35 8.52 -3.51 13.82
C LEU A 35 8.99 -2.08 13.55
N ALA A 36 8.70 -1.58 12.36
CA ALA A 36 8.91 -0.18 12.03
C ALA A 36 7.99 0.72 12.89
N ASN A 37 8.41 1.95 13.14
CA ASN A 37 7.65 2.94 13.92
C ASN A 37 7.42 2.59 15.41
N GLU A 38 7.91 1.47 15.89
CA GLU A 38 7.82 1.07 17.31
C GLU A 38 8.98 1.69 18.11
N PHE A 39 8.89 3.01 18.33
CA PHE A 39 9.92 3.76 19.04
C PHE A 39 9.93 3.42 20.52
N VAL A 40 11.13 3.13 21.05
CA VAL A 40 11.33 2.86 22.47
C VAL A 40 11.61 4.15 23.24
N THR A 41 11.05 4.28 24.44
CA THR A 41 11.33 5.36 25.36
C THR A 41 12.69 5.14 26.05
N SER A 42 13.26 6.19 26.65
CA SER A 42 14.59 6.14 27.27
C SER A 42 14.75 5.09 28.37
N ASP A 43 13.69 4.75 29.06
CA ASP A 43 13.64 3.71 30.09
C ASP A 43 13.63 2.28 29.53
N LEU A 44 13.17 2.13 28.28
CA LEU A 44 13.11 0.85 27.57
C LEU A 44 14.32 0.58 26.67
N ILE A 45 15.21 1.55 26.47
CA ILE A 45 16.35 1.44 25.54
C ILE A 45 17.33 0.28 25.85
N LYS A 46 17.31 -0.24 27.10
CA LYS A 46 18.12 -1.37 27.54
C LYS A 46 17.40 -2.70 27.46
N ILE A 47 16.12 -2.71 27.06
CA ILE A 47 15.33 -3.91 26.91
C ILE A 47 15.41 -4.35 25.45
N ASP A 48 15.73 -5.62 25.21
CA ASP A 48 15.74 -6.18 23.88
C ASP A 48 14.32 -6.13 23.27
N GLN A 49 14.21 -5.49 22.12
CA GLN A 49 12.97 -5.49 21.37
C GLN A 49 12.74 -6.86 20.69
N PRO A 50 11.49 -7.34 20.63
CA PRO A 50 11.16 -8.52 19.83
C PRO A 50 11.50 -8.27 18.36
N THR A 51 12.08 -9.27 17.71
CA THR A 51 12.41 -9.22 16.28
C THR A 51 11.56 -10.22 15.51
N PHE A 52 11.17 -9.86 14.31
CA PHE A 52 10.31 -10.65 13.45
C PHE A 52 11.03 -11.01 12.15
N PRO A 53 10.85 -12.24 11.61
CA PRO A 53 11.43 -12.63 10.33
C PRO A 53 11.01 -11.69 9.22
N LEU A 54 11.95 -11.31 8.36
CA LEU A 54 11.73 -10.40 7.24
C LEU A 54 12.29 -11.00 5.96
N GLY A 55 11.45 -11.28 4.99
CA GLY A 55 11.86 -11.87 3.73
C GLY A 55 10.76 -11.85 2.68
N LEU A 56 11.16 -12.02 1.42
CA LEU A 56 10.27 -11.98 0.27
C LEU A 56 10.13 -13.35 -0.40
N SER A 57 8.93 -13.61 -0.88
CA SER A 57 8.64 -14.69 -1.82
C SER A 57 8.13 -14.13 -3.14
N LEU A 58 8.54 -14.76 -4.24
CA LEU A 58 7.97 -14.58 -5.57
C LEU A 58 6.95 -15.69 -5.84
N CYS A 59 5.77 -15.32 -6.30
CA CYS A 59 4.80 -16.27 -6.81
C CYS A 59 5.14 -16.65 -8.26
N GLU A 60 5.47 -17.90 -8.52
CA GLU A 60 5.80 -18.40 -9.85
C GLU A 60 4.57 -18.42 -10.79
N ASP A 61 3.34 -18.47 -10.23
CA ASP A 61 2.10 -18.53 -11.04
C ASP A 61 1.71 -17.16 -11.61
N CYS A 62 1.93 -16.06 -10.86
CA CYS A 62 1.50 -14.73 -11.28
C CYS A 62 2.60 -13.66 -11.26
N SER A 63 3.78 -13.97 -10.74
CA SER A 63 4.93 -13.06 -10.57
C SER A 63 4.73 -11.99 -9.50
N HIS A 64 3.81 -12.16 -8.57
CA HIS A 64 3.66 -11.26 -7.44
C HIS A 64 4.76 -11.47 -6.40
N VAL A 65 5.31 -10.38 -5.86
CA VAL A 65 6.30 -10.40 -4.78
C VAL A 65 5.63 -9.99 -3.48
N GLN A 66 5.82 -10.77 -2.42
CA GLN A 66 5.16 -10.56 -1.14
C GLN A 66 6.03 -10.92 0.05
N LEU A 67 5.74 -10.36 1.25
CA LEU A 67 6.34 -10.83 2.49
C LEU A 67 5.96 -12.27 2.79
N LYS A 68 6.96 -13.04 3.28
CA LYS A 68 6.79 -14.41 3.75
C LYS A 68 5.98 -14.53 5.03
N HIS A 69 6.00 -13.50 5.86
CA HIS A 69 5.35 -13.46 7.17
C HIS A 69 4.43 -12.26 7.28
N VAL A 70 3.36 -12.42 8.04
CA VAL A 70 2.39 -11.36 8.34
C VAL A 70 2.36 -11.17 9.85
N VAL A 71 2.62 -9.96 10.29
CA VAL A 71 2.35 -9.55 11.67
C VAL A 71 0.89 -9.12 11.77
N ASN A 72 0.27 -9.39 12.92
CA ASN A 72 -1.12 -9.02 13.15
C ASN A 72 -1.31 -7.50 12.96
N ARG A 73 -2.25 -7.12 12.08
CA ARG A 73 -2.52 -5.72 11.73
C ARG A 73 -2.87 -4.83 12.94
N ASN A 74 -3.54 -5.40 13.95
CA ASN A 74 -3.88 -4.64 15.16
C ASN A 74 -2.63 -4.23 15.97
N ALA A 75 -1.56 -5.03 15.93
CA ALA A 75 -0.31 -4.68 16.60
C ALA A 75 0.44 -3.53 15.89
N MET A 76 0.18 -3.33 14.59
CA MET A 76 0.90 -2.32 13.79
C MET A 76 0.11 -1.01 13.61
N PHE A 77 -1.23 -1.08 13.52
CA PHE A 77 -2.01 0.05 13.02
C PHE A 77 -3.03 0.63 14.00
N THR A 78 -3.21 0.05 15.20
CA THR A 78 -4.20 0.57 16.18
C THR A 78 -3.74 1.88 16.82
N ASP A 79 -2.43 2.03 17.06
CA ASP A 79 -1.80 3.25 17.57
C ASP A 79 -0.68 3.67 16.59
N TYR A 80 -1.04 4.51 15.63
CA TYR A 80 -0.15 4.86 14.53
C TYR A 80 0.45 6.25 14.72
N VAL A 81 1.76 6.37 14.49
CA VAL A 81 2.51 7.62 14.80
C VAL A 81 2.64 8.56 13.61
N TYR A 82 2.46 8.05 12.39
CA TYR A 82 2.62 8.85 11.18
C TYR A 82 1.40 9.73 10.89
N VAL A 83 1.62 11.04 10.71
CA VAL A 83 0.58 12.02 10.37
C VAL A 83 0.92 12.67 9.03
N SER A 84 0.09 12.45 8.02
CA SER A 84 0.33 12.89 6.63
C SER A 84 0.44 14.41 6.49
N GLY A 85 -0.38 15.16 7.22
CA GLY A 85 -0.42 16.62 7.18
C GLY A 85 0.80 17.33 7.76
N THR A 86 1.72 16.63 8.40
CA THR A 86 2.94 17.24 8.97
C THR A 86 4.00 17.56 7.90
N SER A 87 3.95 16.91 6.75
CA SER A 87 4.89 17.11 5.64
C SER A 87 4.32 18.05 4.59
N LYS A 88 4.91 19.25 4.43
CA LYS A 88 4.50 20.20 3.39
C LYS A 88 4.62 19.64 1.98
N VAL A 89 5.62 18.81 1.73
CA VAL A 89 5.83 18.15 0.43
C VAL A 89 4.69 17.17 0.15
N PHE A 90 4.26 16.43 1.17
CA PHE A 90 3.18 15.45 1.05
C PHE A 90 1.81 16.14 0.89
N VAL A 91 1.58 17.22 1.59
CA VAL A 91 0.36 18.06 1.41
C VAL A 91 0.26 18.60 -0.02
N GLU A 92 1.36 19.11 -0.60
CA GLU A 92 1.35 19.58 -1.99
C GLU A 92 1.19 18.43 -2.99
N HIS A 93 1.78 17.26 -2.71
CA HIS A 93 1.54 16.04 -3.49
C HIS A 93 0.04 15.67 -3.50
N PHE A 94 -0.62 15.64 -2.35
CA PHE A 94 -2.06 15.34 -2.25
C PHE A 94 -2.94 16.38 -2.92
N LYS A 95 -2.58 17.65 -2.84
CA LYS A 95 -3.29 18.73 -3.56
C LYS A 95 -3.23 18.52 -5.08
N ASN A 96 -2.04 18.24 -5.60
CA ASN A 96 -1.84 17.97 -7.00
C ASN A 96 -2.54 16.66 -7.42
N TYR A 97 -2.52 15.65 -6.56
CA TYR A 97 -3.23 14.40 -6.78
C TYR A 97 -4.74 14.62 -6.91
N ALA A 98 -5.37 15.26 -5.92
CA ALA A 98 -6.80 15.55 -5.97
C ALA A 98 -7.17 16.34 -7.24
N LYS A 99 -6.39 17.38 -7.57
CA LYS A 99 -6.58 18.16 -8.80
C LYS A 99 -6.50 17.28 -10.04
N GLN A 100 -5.50 16.39 -10.16
CA GLN A 100 -5.36 15.49 -11.30
C GLN A 100 -6.55 14.53 -11.42
N VAL A 101 -7.05 13.98 -10.31
CA VAL A 101 -8.22 13.11 -10.29
C VAL A 101 -9.45 13.85 -10.84
N LEU A 102 -9.71 15.05 -10.31
CA LEU A 102 -10.86 15.87 -10.71
C LEU A 102 -10.79 16.31 -12.17
N ASP A 103 -9.63 16.75 -12.64
CA ASP A 103 -9.44 17.21 -14.03
C ASP A 103 -9.53 16.06 -15.04
N THR A 104 -9.00 14.87 -14.65
CA THR A 104 -8.86 13.72 -15.56
C THR A 104 -10.14 12.93 -15.68
N PHE A 105 -10.77 12.61 -14.54
CA PHE A 105 -11.91 11.69 -14.50
C PHE A 105 -13.26 12.40 -14.38
N LYS A 106 -13.27 13.67 -13.96
CA LYS A 106 -14.44 14.55 -13.85
C LYS A 106 -15.61 13.84 -13.16
N PRO A 107 -15.41 13.34 -11.92
CA PRO A 107 -16.49 12.69 -11.18
C PRO A 107 -17.69 13.63 -11.03
N GLU A 108 -18.87 13.06 -10.88
CA GLU A 108 -20.10 13.84 -10.72
C GLU A 108 -20.00 14.72 -9.47
N LYS A 109 -20.38 16.00 -9.61
CA LYS A 109 -20.33 16.97 -8.49
C LYS A 109 -21.20 16.51 -7.34
N HIS A 110 -20.74 16.80 -6.12
CA HIS A 110 -21.40 16.40 -4.87
C HIS A 110 -21.51 14.89 -4.65
N SER A 111 -20.88 14.07 -5.49
CA SER A 111 -20.79 12.62 -5.29
C SER A 111 -19.88 12.29 -4.10
N LEU A 112 -19.94 11.02 -3.66
CA LEU A 112 -19.16 10.52 -2.54
C LEU A 112 -17.76 10.12 -2.98
N VAL A 113 -16.75 10.64 -2.26
CA VAL A 113 -15.33 10.28 -2.35
C VAL A 113 -14.93 9.63 -1.03
N ILE A 114 -14.36 8.44 -1.10
CA ILE A 114 -13.90 7.68 0.08
C ILE A 114 -12.39 7.54 0.01
N ASP A 115 -11.70 7.66 1.15
CA ASP A 115 -10.26 7.39 1.27
C ASP A 115 -10.04 6.28 2.32
N ILE A 116 -9.46 5.17 1.90
CA ILE A 116 -9.13 4.02 2.73
C ILE A 116 -7.71 4.23 3.28
N GLY A 117 -7.54 4.18 4.62
CA GLY A 117 -6.34 4.61 5.30
C GLY A 117 -6.16 6.12 5.19
N SER A 118 -7.25 6.86 5.46
CA SER A 118 -7.35 8.30 5.21
C SER A 118 -6.44 9.15 6.10
N ASN A 119 -5.82 8.56 7.09
CA ASN A 119 -4.97 9.21 8.07
C ASN A 119 -5.67 10.45 8.68
N ASP A 120 -5.04 11.61 8.77
CA ASP A 120 -5.61 12.86 9.30
C ASP A 120 -6.60 13.58 8.35
N GLY A 121 -7.01 12.91 7.27
CA GLY A 121 -7.95 13.43 6.28
C GLY A 121 -7.36 14.49 5.33
N THR A 122 -6.03 14.68 5.31
CA THR A 122 -5.37 15.72 4.50
C THR A 122 -5.72 15.64 3.01
N LEU A 123 -5.78 14.42 2.41
CA LEU A 123 -6.19 14.26 1.00
C LEU A 123 -7.66 14.60 0.82
N LEU A 124 -8.53 14.14 1.68
CA LEU A 124 -9.98 14.36 1.60
C LEU A 124 -10.37 15.84 1.74
N LYS A 125 -9.57 16.67 2.44
CA LYS A 125 -9.79 18.12 2.51
C LYS A 125 -9.86 18.77 1.14
N PHE A 126 -9.01 18.35 0.19
CA PHE A 126 -9.01 18.91 -1.17
C PHE A 126 -10.27 18.53 -1.98
N PHE A 127 -10.83 17.35 -1.75
CA PHE A 127 -12.11 16.95 -2.35
C PHE A 127 -13.29 17.66 -1.69
N ARG A 128 -13.31 17.79 -0.37
CA ARG A 128 -14.32 18.58 0.36
C ARG A 128 -14.35 20.02 -0.10
N ASP A 129 -13.18 20.66 -0.20
CA ASP A 129 -13.04 22.06 -0.62
C ASP A 129 -13.45 22.24 -2.11
N ALA A 130 -13.47 21.16 -2.89
CA ALA A 130 -14.02 21.09 -4.23
C ALA A 130 -15.51 20.67 -4.26
N GLU A 131 -16.21 20.70 -3.11
CA GLU A 131 -17.64 20.45 -2.93
C GLU A 131 -18.08 18.99 -3.15
N TYR A 132 -17.18 18.02 -2.92
CA TYR A 132 -17.53 16.59 -2.88
C TYR A 132 -17.90 16.18 -1.45
N LYS A 133 -18.79 15.19 -1.32
CA LYS A 133 -18.99 14.49 -0.04
C LYS A 133 -17.77 13.61 0.21
N VAL A 134 -17.26 13.65 1.43
CA VAL A 134 -16.03 12.90 1.76
C VAL A 134 -16.26 11.98 2.95
N LEU A 135 -15.62 10.82 2.94
CA LEU A 135 -15.60 9.86 4.03
C LEU A 135 -14.21 9.21 4.13
N GLY A 136 -13.59 9.30 5.29
CA GLY A 136 -12.38 8.57 5.62
C GLY A 136 -12.68 7.23 6.29
N VAL A 137 -11.78 6.29 6.13
CA VAL A 137 -11.73 5.04 6.91
C VAL A 137 -10.29 4.84 7.37
N ASP A 138 -10.05 4.82 8.68
CA ASP A 138 -8.70 4.60 9.23
C ASP A 138 -8.79 3.86 10.58
N PRO A 139 -8.02 2.78 10.81
CA PRO A 139 -8.10 2.02 12.03
C PRO A 139 -7.43 2.68 13.23
N ALA A 140 -6.55 3.67 13.02
CA ALA A 140 -5.83 4.37 14.08
C ALA A 140 -6.73 5.42 14.76
N GLU A 141 -7.24 5.10 15.95
CA GLU A 141 -8.17 5.97 16.68
C GLU A 141 -7.61 7.37 16.92
N ASN A 142 -6.33 7.45 17.32
CA ASN A 142 -5.63 8.72 17.56
C ASN A 142 -5.57 9.61 16.31
N ILE A 143 -5.37 9.01 15.14
CA ILE A 143 -5.26 9.71 13.85
C ILE A 143 -6.64 10.05 13.28
N ALA A 144 -7.58 9.11 13.29
CA ALA A 144 -8.95 9.33 12.83
C ALA A 144 -9.64 10.45 13.63
N LYS A 145 -9.31 10.58 14.92
CA LYS A 145 -9.79 11.71 15.73
C LYS A 145 -9.30 13.07 15.19
N LEU A 146 -8.05 13.19 14.77
CA LEU A 146 -7.54 14.43 14.16
C LEU A 146 -8.31 14.79 12.89
N ALA A 147 -8.65 13.78 12.05
CA ALA A 147 -9.48 13.98 10.87
C ALA A 147 -10.88 14.49 11.24
N ASN A 148 -11.56 13.81 12.18
CA ASN A 148 -12.89 14.19 12.67
C ASN A 148 -12.90 15.59 13.27
N ASP A 149 -11.93 15.93 14.11
CA ASP A 149 -11.78 17.27 14.71
C ASP A 149 -11.55 18.37 13.65
N SER A 150 -10.97 18.00 12.48
CA SER A 150 -10.79 18.90 11.33
C SER A 150 -11.99 18.98 10.38
N GLY A 151 -13.09 18.30 10.71
CA GLY A 151 -14.33 18.26 9.91
C GLY A 151 -14.27 17.31 8.71
N ILE A 152 -13.42 16.27 8.77
CA ILE A 152 -13.41 15.15 7.82
C ILE A 152 -13.95 13.92 8.55
N GLU A 153 -15.21 13.56 8.25
CA GLU A 153 -15.83 12.37 8.82
C GLU A 153 -14.96 11.14 8.51
N THR A 154 -14.50 10.44 9.56
CA THR A 154 -13.63 9.27 9.44
C THR A 154 -14.13 8.16 10.37
N LEU A 155 -14.40 6.99 9.79
CA LEU A 155 -14.77 5.77 10.51
C LEU A 155 -13.50 5.12 11.06
N ILE A 156 -13.54 4.69 12.33
CA ILE A 156 -12.43 4.03 13.00
C ILE A 156 -12.60 2.52 12.82
N ASP A 157 -12.12 2.01 11.69
CA ASP A 157 -12.17 0.59 11.37
C ASP A 157 -11.18 0.23 10.26
N PHE A 158 -10.92 -1.07 10.10
CA PHE A 158 -10.25 -1.61 8.93
C PHE A 158 -11.27 -1.80 7.81
N PHE A 159 -10.96 -1.28 6.62
CA PHE A 159 -11.83 -1.46 5.46
C PHE A 159 -11.85 -2.94 5.01
N ASP A 160 -13.05 -3.48 4.86
CA ASP A 160 -13.33 -4.81 4.32
C ASP A 160 -14.68 -4.79 3.55
N SER A 161 -15.09 -5.94 3.01
CA SER A 161 -16.35 -6.06 2.26
C SER A 161 -17.59 -5.78 3.13
N LYS A 162 -17.52 -6.09 4.42
CA LYS A 162 -18.64 -5.85 5.35
C LYS A 162 -18.80 -4.36 5.64
N LEU A 163 -17.72 -3.65 5.96
CA LEU A 163 -17.76 -2.19 6.15
C LEU A 163 -18.18 -1.48 4.88
N ALA A 164 -17.75 -1.95 3.70
CA ALA A 164 -18.18 -1.42 2.41
C ALA A 164 -19.70 -1.53 2.22
N GLU A 165 -20.33 -2.64 2.60
CA GLU A 165 -21.77 -2.82 2.58
C GLU A 165 -22.48 -1.87 3.54
N GLU A 166 -21.98 -1.71 4.76
CA GLU A 166 -22.52 -0.76 5.75
C GLU A 166 -22.45 0.69 5.24
N ILE A 167 -21.32 1.08 4.63
CA ILE A 167 -21.17 2.41 4.00
C ILE A 167 -22.16 2.57 2.86
N MET A 168 -22.32 1.58 1.99
CA MET A 168 -23.25 1.62 0.87
C MET A 168 -24.69 1.83 1.32
N ILE A 169 -25.11 1.15 2.38
CA ILE A 169 -26.47 1.27 2.95
C ILE A 169 -26.69 2.68 3.54
N ASN A 170 -25.71 3.20 4.26
CA ASN A 170 -25.88 4.44 5.04
C ASN A 170 -25.52 5.72 4.26
N ARG A 171 -24.66 5.65 3.24
CA ARG A 171 -24.11 6.80 2.51
C ARG A 171 -24.32 6.73 1.00
N GLY A 172 -24.69 5.56 0.47
CA GLY A 172 -24.78 5.30 -0.97
C GLY A 172 -23.43 4.88 -1.58
N ARG A 173 -23.42 4.77 -2.91
CA ARG A 173 -22.23 4.35 -3.66
C ARG A 173 -21.27 5.51 -3.85
N ALA A 174 -19.97 5.18 -3.89
CA ALA A 174 -18.90 6.14 -4.13
C ALA A 174 -18.58 6.27 -5.63
N GLU A 175 -18.34 7.50 -6.07
CA GLU A 175 -17.82 7.78 -7.42
C GLU A 175 -16.30 7.64 -7.48
N VAL A 176 -15.62 7.94 -6.37
CA VAL A 176 -14.17 7.80 -6.23
C VAL A 176 -13.86 7.10 -4.91
N ILE A 177 -13.05 6.06 -4.98
CA ILE A 177 -12.44 5.43 -3.80
C ILE A 177 -10.92 5.56 -3.96
N LEU A 178 -10.24 5.98 -2.88
CA LEU A 178 -8.81 6.19 -2.83
C LEU A 178 -8.17 5.25 -1.82
N ALA A 179 -6.89 4.87 -2.03
CA ALA A 179 -6.09 4.13 -1.06
C ALA A 179 -4.59 4.43 -1.29
N ASN A 180 -4.03 5.37 -0.55
CA ASN A 180 -2.65 5.81 -0.78
C ASN A 180 -1.71 5.25 0.29
N ASN A 181 -0.71 4.45 -0.13
CA ASN A 181 0.22 3.72 0.73
C ASN A 181 -0.48 2.77 1.72
N VAL A 182 -1.61 2.19 1.32
CA VAL A 182 -2.42 1.28 2.13
C VAL A 182 -2.62 -0.07 1.44
N PHE A 183 -2.85 -0.09 0.13
CA PHE A 183 -3.16 -1.31 -0.61
C PHE A 183 -2.04 -2.37 -0.50
N ALA A 184 -0.78 -1.94 -0.32
CA ALA A 184 0.35 -2.82 -0.03
C ALA A 184 0.35 -3.42 1.40
N HIS A 185 -0.40 -2.83 2.34
CA HIS A 185 -0.48 -3.26 3.74
C HIS A 185 -1.59 -4.29 4.01
N ILE A 186 -2.44 -4.55 3.01
CA ILE A 186 -3.61 -5.41 3.16
C ILE A 186 -3.25 -6.86 2.93
N ASP A 187 -3.56 -7.74 3.89
CA ASP A 187 -3.32 -9.18 3.74
C ASP A 187 -4.42 -9.87 2.91
N ASN A 188 -5.69 -9.52 3.09
CA ASN A 188 -6.81 -10.05 2.31
C ASN A 188 -7.24 -9.07 1.22
N LEU A 189 -6.43 -8.96 0.16
CA LEU A 189 -6.69 -8.05 -0.96
C LEU A 189 -7.98 -8.42 -1.72
N SER A 190 -8.33 -9.71 -1.79
CA SER A 190 -9.54 -10.17 -2.48
C SER A 190 -10.81 -9.62 -1.82
N ASP A 191 -10.93 -9.71 -0.50
CA ASP A 191 -12.10 -9.21 0.24
C ASP A 191 -12.25 -7.69 0.11
N VAL A 192 -11.17 -6.96 0.32
CA VAL A 192 -11.15 -5.49 0.17
C VAL A 192 -11.52 -5.08 -1.26
N THR A 193 -11.02 -5.78 -2.28
CA THR A 193 -11.34 -5.48 -3.69
C THR A 193 -12.81 -5.74 -4.01
N VAL A 194 -13.40 -6.79 -3.45
CA VAL A 194 -14.86 -7.06 -3.55
C VAL A 194 -15.64 -5.91 -2.92
N GLY A 195 -15.27 -5.48 -1.71
CA GLY A 195 -15.89 -4.34 -1.04
C GLY A 195 -15.80 -3.05 -1.88
N ILE A 196 -14.62 -2.73 -2.41
CA ILE A 196 -14.41 -1.57 -3.30
C ILE A 196 -15.30 -1.67 -4.55
N ARG A 197 -15.29 -2.81 -5.24
CA ARG A 197 -16.11 -3.01 -6.44
C ARG A 197 -17.58 -2.78 -6.17
N ASP A 198 -18.10 -3.34 -5.09
CA ASP A 198 -19.52 -3.29 -4.78
C ASP A 198 -19.96 -1.91 -4.26
N LEU A 199 -19.05 -1.19 -3.60
CA LEU A 199 -19.29 0.17 -3.13
C LEU A 199 -19.20 1.24 -4.23
N LEU A 200 -18.47 1.00 -5.33
CA LEU A 200 -18.37 1.93 -6.45
C LEU A 200 -19.71 2.06 -7.20
N THR A 201 -19.98 3.24 -7.75
CA THR A 201 -20.99 3.42 -8.81
C THR A 201 -20.56 2.64 -10.07
N GLU A 202 -21.41 2.57 -11.09
CA GLU A 202 -21.11 1.80 -12.30
C GLU A 202 -19.89 2.35 -13.06
N ASP A 203 -19.77 3.68 -13.17
CA ASP A 203 -18.66 4.36 -13.82
C ASP A 203 -17.65 4.94 -12.82
N GLY A 204 -17.78 4.58 -11.54
CA GLY A 204 -16.86 5.00 -10.46
C GLY A 204 -15.47 4.42 -10.62
N ILE A 205 -14.50 5.03 -9.96
CA ILE A 205 -13.10 4.66 -10.04
C ILE A 205 -12.50 4.39 -8.67
N PHE A 206 -11.62 3.41 -8.62
CA PHE A 206 -10.70 3.16 -7.50
C PHE A 206 -9.30 3.57 -7.91
N ILE A 207 -8.64 4.41 -7.11
CA ILE A 207 -7.27 4.85 -7.36
C ILE A 207 -6.42 4.56 -6.13
N PHE A 208 -5.27 3.93 -6.35
CA PHE A 208 -4.33 3.69 -5.25
C PHE A 208 -2.89 4.01 -5.66
N GLU A 209 -2.09 4.41 -4.66
CA GLU A 209 -0.64 4.54 -4.78
C GLU A 209 0.03 3.52 -3.85
N VAL A 210 1.07 2.89 -4.36
CA VAL A 210 1.89 1.93 -3.61
C VAL A 210 3.34 2.00 -4.07
N SER A 211 4.29 1.58 -3.24
CA SER A 211 5.66 1.40 -3.66
C SER A 211 5.73 0.52 -4.91
N TYR A 212 6.48 0.97 -5.93
CA TYR A 212 6.59 0.26 -7.20
C TYR A 212 7.74 -0.75 -7.15
N LEU A 213 7.45 -2.02 -7.36
CA LEU A 213 8.47 -3.07 -7.37
C LEU A 213 9.62 -2.77 -8.35
N LYS A 214 9.33 -2.14 -9.49
CA LYS A 214 10.34 -1.68 -10.45
C LYS A 214 11.38 -0.80 -9.77
N ASP A 215 10.92 0.25 -9.08
CA ASP A 215 11.80 1.20 -8.39
C ASP A 215 12.57 0.54 -7.23
N VAL A 216 11.93 -0.37 -6.51
CA VAL A 216 12.60 -1.15 -5.45
C VAL A 216 13.79 -1.91 -6.00
N VAL A 217 13.65 -2.56 -7.16
CA VAL A 217 14.72 -3.35 -7.80
C VAL A 217 15.78 -2.46 -8.45
N GLU A 218 15.37 -1.43 -9.20
CA GLU A 218 16.30 -0.58 -9.95
C GLU A 218 17.11 0.34 -9.05
N LYS A 219 16.45 0.93 -8.03
CA LYS A 219 17.06 1.92 -7.13
C LYS A 219 17.58 1.32 -5.83
N ASN A 220 17.47 0.00 -5.64
CA ASN A 220 17.84 -0.73 -4.43
C ASN A 220 17.14 -0.19 -3.17
N LEU A 221 15.84 0.09 -3.23
CA LEU A 221 15.06 0.62 -2.12
C LEU A 221 14.72 -0.49 -1.10
N PHE A 222 15.74 -1.19 -0.58
CA PHE A 222 15.53 -2.29 0.36
C PHE A 222 15.02 -1.83 1.72
N ASP A 223 15.20 -0.56 2.07
CA ASP A 223 14.65 0.10 3.25
C ASP A 223 13.11 0.17 3.23
N THR A 224 12.50 0.01 2.05
CA THR A 224 11.05 -0.15 1.94
C THR A 224 10.56 -1.58 2.28
N ILE A 225 11.48 -2.52 2.54
CA ILE A 225 11.16 -3.89 2.93
C ILE A 225 11.06 -3.95 4.44
N TYR A 226 9.84 -3.87 4.95
CA TYR A 226 9.50 -3.96 6.38
C TYR A 226 8.08 -4.50 6.57
N HIS A 227 7.70 -4.82 7.80
CA HIS A 227 6.54 -5.66 8.10
C HIS A 227 5.18 -5.08 7.72
N GLU A 228 5.07 -3.76 7.52
CA GLU A 228 3.82 -3.13 7.05
C GLU A 228 3.59 -3.37 5.55
N HIS A 229 4.65 -3.47 4.73
CA HIS A 229 4.56 -3.66 3.29
C HIS A 229 4.42 -5.15 2.92
N LEU A 230 3.21 -5.69 3.02
CA LEU A 230 2.95 -7.11 2.77
C LEU A 230 3.10 -7.49 1.29
N SER A 231 2.95 -6.53 0.37
CA SER A 231 2.93 -6.73 -1.07
C SER A 231 3.81 -5.72 -1.79
N TYR A 232 4.62 -6.19 -2.75
CA TYR A 232 5.45 -5.39 -3.65
C TYR A 232 4.84 -5.45 -5.04
N HIS A 233 4.08 -4.42 -5.37
CA HIS A 233 3.21 -4.43 -6.53
C HIS A 233 3.95 -4.10 -7.82
N SER A 234 3.58 -4.82 -8.88
CA SER A 234 3.85 -4.50 -10.28
C SER A 234 2.56 -4.63 -11.08
N LEU A 235 2.50 -4.02 -12.27
CA LEU A 235 1.25 -3.87 -13.00
C LEU A 235 0.73 -5.20 -13.57
N LYS A 236 1.62 -6.08 -14.06
CA LYS A 236 1.22 -7.36 -14.67
C LYS A 236 0.42 -8.28 -13.73
N PRO A 237 0.85 -8.60 -12.50
CA PRO A 237 0.03 -9.40 -11.58
C PRO A 237 -1.24 -8.67 -11.15
N LEU A 238 -1.21 -7.34 -10.99
CA LEU A 238 -2.39 -6.53 -10.67
C LEU A 238 -3.46 -6.59 -11.76
N THR A 239 -3.07 -6.57 -13.04
CA THR A 239 -4.02 -6.67 -14.16
C THR A 239 -4.82 -7.98 -14.09
N LYS A 240 -4.15 -9.11 -13.84
CA LYS A 240 -4.81 -10.41 -13.68
C LYS A 240 -5.70 -10.45 -12.43
N PHE A 241 -5.22 -9.85 -11.34
CA PHE A 241 -5.94 -9.78 -10.08
C PHE A 241 -7.26 -9.02 -10.22
N PHE A 242 -7.24 -7.80 -10.73
CA PHE A 242 -8.45 -7.00 -10.90
C PHE A 242 -9.42 -7.61 -11.90
N HIS A 243 -8.93 -8.17 -13.00
CA HIS A 243 -9.77 -8.88 -13.96
C HIS A 243 -10.56 -10.04 -13.31
N ARG A 244 -9.90 -10.83 -12.45
CA ARG A 244 -10.55 -11.93 -11.72
C ARG A 244 -11.67 -11.43 -10.78
N HIS A 245 -11.55 -10.20 -10.26
CA HIS A 245 -12.54 -9.56 -9.41
C HIS A 245 -13.61 -8.74 -10.18
N GLY A 246 -13.71 -8.89 -11.50
CA GLY A 246 -14.67 -8.16 -12.32
C GLY A 246 -14.37 -6.67 -12.46
N MET A 247 -13.10 -6.31 -12.35
CA MET A 247 -12.59 -4.95 -12.52
C MET A 247 -11.51 -4.88 -13.61
N LYS A 248 -11.19 -3.69 -14.10
CA LYS A 248 -10.12 -3.45 -15.09
C LYS A 248 -9.30 -2.22 -14.73
N ILE A 249 -8.00 -2.29 -14.94
CA ILE A 249 -7.09 -1.15 -14.86
C ILE A 249 -7.31 -0.28 -16.09
N ILE A 250 -7.49 1.02 -15.89
CA ILE A 250 -7.73 2.00 -16.97
C ILE A 250 -6.65 3.05 -17.11
N ASP A 251 -5.82 3.24 -16.09
CA ASP A 251 -4.66 4.13 -16.10
C ASP A 251 -3.62 3.61 -15.12
N ALA A 252 -2.35 3.76 -15.44
CA ALA A 252 -1.25 3.45 -14.54
C ALA A 252 -0.10 4.44 -14.79
N ARG A 253 0.54 4.92 -13.71
CA ARG A 253 1.60 5.94 -13.80
C ARG A 253 2.65 5.73 -12.73
N GLU A 254 3.89 6.04 -13.09
CA GLU A 254 4.96 6.23 -12.11
C GLU A 254 4.81 7.58 -11.42
N VAL A 255 5.04 7.61 -10.12
CA VAL A 255 4.99 8.81 -9.28
C VAL A 255 6.25 8.85 -8.43
N SER A 256 6.84 10.03 -8.24
CA SER A 256 8.11 10.20 -7.52
C SER A 256 7.99 10.15 -5.98
N SER A 257 6.78 9.94 -5.44
CA SER A 257 6.58 9.81 -3.99
C SER A 257 7.34 8.60 -3.41
N HIS A 258 7.84 8.72 -2.19
CA HIS A 258 8.52 7.64 -1.45
C HIS A 258 9.62 6.90 -2.22
N GLY A 259 10.43 7.61 -3.03
CA GLY A 259 11.50 7.01 -3.82
C GLY A 259 11.04 6.41 -5.15
N GLY A 260 9.76 6.21 -5.34
CA GLY A 260 9.10 5.71 -6.53
C GLY A 260 7.85 4.89 -6.21
N SER A 261 6.73 5.33 -6.75
CA SER A 261 5.42 4.71 -6.53
C SER A 261 4.70 4.44 -7.84
N LEU A 262 3.84 3.44 -7.82
CA LEU A 262 2.90 3.12 -8.87
C LEU A 262 1.52 3.64 -8.46
N ARG A 263 0.95 4.57 -9.24
CA ARG A 263 -0.45 4.97 -9.13
C ARG A 263 -1.28 4.23 -10.16
N VAL A 264 -2.30 3.53 -9.72
CA VAL A 264 -3.17 2.72 -10.58
C VAL A 264 -4.60 3.20 -10.44
N THR A 265 -5.30 3.35 -11.56
CA THR A 265 -6.73 3.63 -11.61
C THR A 265 -7.47 2.43 -12.17
N VAL A 266 -8.48 2.01 -11.43
CA VAL A 266 -9.29 0.82 -11.71
C VAL A 266 -10.75 1.20 -11.77
N GLN A 267 -11.54 0.54 -12.61
CA GLN A 267 -12.99 0.63 -12.64
C GLN A 267 -13.62 -0.76 -12.72
N LYS A 268 -14.94 -0.86 -12.57
CA LYS A 268 -15.66 -2.09 -12.90
C LYS A 268 -15.40 -2.51 -14.34
N ALA A 269 -15.40 -3.80 -14.64
CA ALA A 269 -15.18 -4.30 -16.00
C ALA A 269 -16.22 -3.75 -17.00
N SER A 270 -17.46 -3.54 -16.55
CA SER A 270 -18.58 -2.93 -17.27
C SER A 270 -18.49 -1.42 -17.44
N GLY A 271 -17.63 -0.74 -16.65
CA GLY A 271 -17.48 0.71 -16.68
C GLY A 271 -16.99 1.23 -18.05
N LYS A 272 -17.40 2.44 -18.41
CA LYS A 272 -17.27 3.00 -19.77
C LYS A 272 -15.98 3.76 -20.05
N LYS A 273 -15.16 4.03 -19.01
CA LYS A 273 -13.92 4.77 -19.23
C LYS A 273 -12.93 3.90 -20.03
N ALA A 274 -12.32 4.50 -21.04
CA ALA A 274 -11.34 3.82 -21.89
C ALA A 274 -10.06 3.49 -21.11
N VAL A 275 -9.43 2.38 -21.47
CA VAL A 275 -8.06 2.06 -21.02
C VAL A 275 -7.10 2.99 -21.77
N ARG A 276 -6.16 3.59 -21.06
CA ARG A 276 -5.15 4.50 -21.58
C ARG A 276 -3.91 3.74 -22.03
N ASP A 277 -3.19 4.29 -22.96
CA ASP A 277 -1.94 3.72 -23.49
C ASP A 277 -0.87 3.56 -22.40
N THR A 278 -0.92 4.37 -21.34
CA THR A 278 -0.03 4.29 -20.16
C THR A 278 0.00 2.90 -19.51
N VAL A 279 -1.08 2.13 -19.62
CA VAL A 279 -1.14 0.76 -19.08
C VAL A 279 -0.25 -0.17 -19.89
N ASP A 280 -0.35 -0.12 -21.23
CA ASP A 280 0.46 -0.96 -22.12
C ASP A 280 1.93 -0.53 -22.10
N GLU A 281 2.20 0.78 -22.03
CA GLU A 281 3.56 1.33 -21.92
C GLU A 281 4.28 0.80 -20.67
N LEU A 282 3.62 0.82 -19.49
CA LEU A 282 4.21 0.30 -18.26
C LEU A 282 4.33 -1.23 -18.26
N LEU A 283 3.36 -1.95 -18.81
CA LEU A 283 3.46 -3.41 -18.96
C LEU A 283 4.65 -3.80 -19.84
N HIS A 284 4.90 -3.02 -20.91
CA HIS A 284 6.04 -3.22 -21.78
C HIS A 284 7.36 -2.95 -21.05
N ALA A 285 7.46 -1.83 -20.33
CA ALA A 285 8.64 -1.49 -19.52
C ALA A 285 8.96 -2.55 -18.46
N GLU A 286 7.96 -3.05 -17.75
CA GLU A 286 8.13 -4.17 -16.79
C GLU A 286 8.65 -5.44 -17.46
N SER A 287 8.19 -5.71 -18.69
CA SER A 287 8.60 -6.89 -19.46
C SER A 287 10.04 -6.78 -19.96
N GLU A 288 10.46 -5.60 -20.45
CA GLU A 288 11.83 -5.34 -20.90
C GLU A 288 12.84 -5.46 -19.75
N LEU A 289 12.50 -4.94 -18.58
CA LEU A 289 13.29 -5.12 -17.34
C LEU A 289 13.37 -6.57 -16.86
N GLY A 290 12.50 -7.43 -17.37
CA GLY A 290 12.36 -8.78 -16.84
C GLY A 290 11.90 -8.80 -15.39
N LEU A 291 11.14 -7.81 -14.94
CA LEU A 291 10.72 -7.62 -13.55
C LEU A 291 9.98 -8.85 -12.98
N HIS A 292 9.37 -9.64 -13.85
CA HIS A 292 8.62 -10.85 -13.51
C HIS A 292 9.45 -12.12 -13.43
N LYS A 293 10.76 -12.00 -13.62
CA LYS A 293 11.69 -13.13 -13.56
C LYS A 293 12.32 -13.21 -12.18
N ARG A 294 12.46 -14.40 -11.66
CA ARG A 294 13.16 -14.68 -10.39
C ARG A 294 14.50 -13.96 -10.29
N GLN A 295 15.28 -13.95 -11.38
CA GLN A 295 16.61 -13.36 -11.40
C GLN A 295 16.62 -11.87 -11.04
N SER A 296 15.58 -11.09 -11.41
CA SER A 296 15.51 -9.66 -11.09
C SER A 296 15.41 -9.42 -9.59
N ILE A 297 14.66 -10.26 -8.87
CA ILE A 297 14.51 -10.12 -7.41
C ILE A 297 15.74 -10.69 -6.68
N VAL A 298 16.31 -11.79 -7.16
CA VAL A 298 17.55 -12.34 -6.58
C VAL A 298 18.72 -11.38 -6.76
N SER A 299 18.81 -10.67 -7.89
CA SER A 299 19.84 -9.66 -8.09
C SER A 299 19.74 -8.48 -7.11
N LEU A 300 18.55 -8.18 -6.59
CA LEU A 300 18.38 -7.22 -5.50
C LEU A 300 19.02 -7.73 -4.21
N ALA A 301 18.83 -9.03 -3.88
CA ALA A 301 19.46 -9.64 -2.72
C ALA A 301 21.00 -9.55 -2.77
N ASP A 302 21.60 -9.86 -3.93
CA ASP A 302 23.04 -9.76 -4.13
C ASP A 302 23.54 -8.32 -3.92
N LYS A 303 22.81 -7.32 -4.43
CA LYS A 303 23.15 -5.90 -4.25
C LYS A 303 23.03 -5.46 -2.80
N ILE A 304 22.03 -5.93 -2.05
CA ILE A 304 21.86 -5.64 -0.62
C ILE A 304 23.05 -6.15 0.17
N ASP A 305 23.54 -7.35 -0.12
CA ASP A 305 24.71 -7.93 0.57
C ASP A 305 25.98 -7.10 0.29
N VAL A 306 26.19 -6.62 -0.92
CA VAL A 306 27.30 -5.71 -1.26
C VAL A 306 27.17 -4.41 -0.47
N LEU A 307 26.02 -3.75 -0.50
CA LEU A 307 25.77 -2.49 0.23
C LEU A 307 25.98 -2.65 1.75
N LYS A 308 25.54 -3.75 2.33
CA LYS A 308 25.76 -4.07 3.75
C LYS A 308 27.24 -4.12 4.10
N ASN A 309 28.03 -4.79 3.28
CA ASN A 309 29.48 -4.92 3.51
C ASN A 309 30.20 -3.56 3.37
N GLU A 310 29.88 -2.79 2.32
CA GLU A 310 30.45 -1.46 2.08
C GLU A 310 30.11 -0.48 3.21
N LEU A 311 28.83 -0.46 3.65
CA LEU A 311 28.39 0.39 4.76
C LEU A 311 29.07 -0.01 6.07
N SER A 312 29.18 -1.30 6.36
CA SER A 312 29.85 -1.80 7.57
C SER A 312 31.31 -1.37 7.59
N GLN A 313 32.03 -1.54 6.48
CA GLN A 313 33.42 -1.09 6.35
C GLN A 313 33.55 0.42 6.55
N LEU A 314 32.71 1.23 5.93
CA LEU A 314 32.71 2.68 6.07
C LEU A 314 32.49 3.11 7.53
N LEU A 315 31.54 2.47 8.23
CA LEU A 315 31.29 2.77 9.65
C LEU A 315 32.47 2.40 10.56
N GLU A 316 33.12 1.29 10.29
CA GLU A 316 34.36 0.90 11.00
C GLU A 316 35.49 1.91 10.77
N GLU A 317 35.72 2.36 9.54
CA GLU A 317 36.70 3.38 9.20
C GLU A 317 36.41 4.72 9.91
N ILE A 318 35.13 5.15 9.96
CA ILE A 318 34.76 6.39 10.67
C ILE A 318 34.99 6.25 12.17
N LYS A 319 34.62 5.09 12.75
CA LYS A 319 34.81 4.84 14.18
C LYS A 319 36.27 4.76 14.60
N SER A 320 37.14 4.39 13.70
CA SER A 320 38.61 4.27 13.97
C SER A 320 39.34 5.62 13.95
N LYS A 321 38.74 6.68 13.46
CA LYS A 321 39.22 8.06 13.45
C LYS A 321 38.78 8.84 14.68
#